data_8e6c97434bcc9c2805223b491b866789
#
_entry.id   8e6c97434bcc9c2805223b491b866789
#
_cell.length_a   1.000
_cell.length_b   1.000
_cell.length_c   1.000
_cell.angle_alpha   90.00
_cell.angle_beta   90.00
_cell.angle_gamma   90.00
#
_symmetry.space_group_name_H-M   'P 1'
#
loop_
_entity.id
_entity.type
_entity.pdbx_description
1 polymer ?
#
loop_
_entity_poly.entity_id
_entity_poly.type
_entity_poly.pdbx_seq_one_letter_code
_entity_poly.pdbx_strand_id
1 'polypeptide(L)'
;MKHAMLCRFLLGVLCLVWWPVAVTAFGDWRIGQAQERLKALGLNPGPIDGVLGPRTKAALRQYQAQHGLPVTGVLDDATRTSLLPPEFPQRAAAGAQEPQMKVPPAETQAPQLQAPPGGAFRKVSTLVQLPDFFPGLGTLYVDPKSLPTGPFLAYDRQGNLVSSIYMLPLKDLGSHKSFHDLPIAHAAVNHVDIYYNEGHPGVPDPHYHIVLWYISPEATAALK
;
A
#
# COMPACT_ATOMS: atom_id res chain seq x y z
N MET A 1 61.47 5.89 -52.27
CA MET A 1 60.08 6.03 -52.60
C MET A 1 59.34 4.83 -52.13
N LYS A 2 58.63 4.88 -50.98
CA LYS A 2 57.48 4.02 -50.55
C LYS A 2 57.15 4.45 -49.14
N HIS A 3 56.11 5.25 -49.05
CA HIS A 3 55.53 5.70 -47.76
C HIS A 3 54.72 4.55 -47.15
N ALA A 4 55.09 4.11 -45.96
CA ALA A 4 54.30 3.19 -45.14
C ALA A 4 53.45 4.03 -44.16
N MET A 5 52.14 3.98 -44.37
CA MET A 5 51.13 4.66 -43.58
C MET A 5 50.80 3.79 -42.35
N LEU A 6 51.17 4.26 -41.16
CA LEU A 6 50.95 3.58 -39.89
C LEU A 6 49.60 3.95 -39.34
N CYS A 7 48.64 3.01 -39.45
CA CYS A 7 47.27 3.16 -38.89
C CYS A 7 47.30 2.81 -37.39
N ARG A 8 47.19 3.84 -36.52
CA ARG A 8 47.06 3.66 -35.07
C ARG A 8 45.60 3.39 -34.73
N PHE A 9 45.25 2.16 -34.39
CA PHE A 9 44.00 1.82 -33.73
C PHE A 9 44.04 2.30 -32.28
N LEU A 10 43.22 3.30 -31.97
CA LEU A 10 42.88 3.69 -30.60
C LEU A 10 41.76 2.75 -30.09
N LEU A 11 42.12 1.79 -29.22
CA LEU A 11 41.17 1.04 -28.43
C LEU A 11 40.66 1.97 -27.32
N GLY A 12 39.46 2.50 -27.52
CA GLY A 12 38.69 3.15 -26.46
C GLY A 12 38.15 2.12 -25.46
N VAL A 13 38.77 2.04 -24.28
CA VAL A 13 38.22 1.27 -23.14
C VAL A 13 37.04 2.04 -22.61
N LEU A 14 35.82 1.55 -22.92
CA LEU A 14 34.57 2.06 -22.34
C LEU A 14 34.48 1.53 -20.91
N CYS A 15 34.92 2.31 -19.91
CA CYS A 15 34.68 2.04 -18.51
C CYS A 15 33.17 2.24 -18.25
N LEU A 16 32.40 1.15 -18.26
CA LEU A 16 31.06 1.12 -17.71
C LEU A 16 31.17 1.30 -16.18
N VAL A 17 30.97 2.52 -15.72
CA VAL A 17 30.81 2.82 -14.31
C VAL A 17 29.44 2.25 -13.91
N TRP A 18 29.48 1.06 -13.31
CA TRP A 18 28.31 0.47 -12.69
C TRP A 18 28.02 1.25 -11.40
N TRP A 19 27.10 2.20 -11.49
CA TRP A 19 26.56 2.88 -10.31
C TRP A 19 25.67 1.90 -9.59
N PRO A 20 25.96 1.50 -8.35
CA PRO A 20 25.03 0.70 -7.60
C PRO A 20 23.78 1.56 -7.37
N VAL A 21 22.66 1.16 -7.97
CA VAL A 21 21.35 1.68 -7.56
C VAL A 21 21.16 1.21 -6.12
N ALA A 22 21.29 2.15 -5.18
CA ALA A 22 20.93 1.88 -3.80
C ALA A 22 19.44 1.57 -3.78
N VAL A 23 19.09 0.31 -3.68
CA VAL A 23 17.74 -0.13 -3.31
C VAL A 23 17.54 0.41 -1.90
N THR A 24 16.87 1.54 -1.78
CA THR A 24 16.39 2.03 -0.49
C THR A 24 15.40 0.99 0.02
N ALA A 25 15.85 0.14 0.92
CA ALA A 25 14.96 -0.74 1.66
C ALA A 25 13.90 0.16 2.32
N PHE A 26 12.63 0.00 1.93
CA PHE A 26 11.54 0.64 2.64
C PHE A 26 11.64 0.18 4.10
N GLY A 27 11.81 1.15 5.02
CA GLY A 27 11.90 0.86 6.43
C GLY A 27 10.61 0.18 6.93
N ASP A 28 10.72 -0.68 7.94
CA ASP A 28 9.55 -1.29 8.58
C ASP A 28 8.71 -0.18 9.25
N TRP A 29 7.47 -0.02 8.82
CA TRP A 29 6.55 0.98 9.35
C TRP A 29 6.37 0.86 10.89
N ARG A 30 6.47 -0.36 11.44
CA ARG A 30 6.41 -0.62 12.88
C ARG A 30 7.60 -0.01 13.62
N ILE A 31 8.77 -0.08 13.01
CA ILE A 31 9.97 0.60 13.51
C ILE A 31 9.80 2.11 13.42
N GLY A 32 9.21 2.63 12.32
CA GLY A 32 8.88 4.04 12.16
C GLY A 32 7.98 4.56 13.29
N GLN A 33 6.89 3.87 13.59
CA GLN A 33 6.01 4.20 14.72
C GLN A 33 6.74 4.15 16.07
N ALA A 34 7.57 3.13 16.28
CA ALA A 34 8.37 3.03 17.49
C ALA A 34 9.35 4.20 17.63
N GLN A 35 9.98 4.63 16.52
CA GLN A 35 10.86 5.82 16.49
C GLN A 35 10.09 7.09 16.86
N GLU A 36 8.91 7.31 16.30
CA GLU A 36 8.05 8.45 16.65
C GLU A 36 7.70 8.45 18.13
N ARG A 37 7.28 7.30 18.66
CA ARG A 37 6.89 7.18 20.06
C ARG A 37 8.06 7.38 21.01
N LEU A 38 9.22 6.79 20.72
CA LEU A 38 10.46 7.01 21.47
C LEU A 38 10.83 8.49 21.50
N LYS A 39 10.74 9.17 20.36
CA LYS A 39 10.99 10.63 20.26
C LYS A 39 10.01 11.43 21.11
N ALA A 40 8.72 11.10 21.07
CA ALA A 40 7.69 11.73 21.91
C ALA A 40 7.93 11.55 23.42
N LEU A 41 8.58 10.45 23.82
CA LEU A 41 9.00 10.18 25.19
C LEU A 41 10.35 10.83 25.56
N GLY A 42 10.92 11.67 24.70
CA GLY A 42 12.19 12.36 24.94
C GLY A 42 13.43 11.50 24.70
N LEU A 43 13.28 10.31 24.14
CA LEU A 43 14.40 9.46 23.74
C LEU A 43 14.85 9.84 22.31
N ASN A 44 16.11 9.54 21.97
CA ASN A 44 16.66 9.89 20.65
C ASN A 44 16.83 8.65 19.75
N PRO A 45 15.81 8.21 19.00
CA PRO A 45 15.91 7.06 18.11
C PRO A 45 16.67 7.35 16.80
N GLY A 46 17.06 8.61 16.53
CA GLY A 46 17.57 9.03 15.23
C GLY A 46 16.47 9.46 14.25
N PRO A 47 16.71 9.35 12.92
CA PRO A 47 15.69 9.62 11.91
C PRO A 47 14.50 8.67 12.05
N ILE A 48 13.31 9.16 11.68
CA ILE A 48 12.10 8.32 11.58
C ILE A 48 12.07 7.76 10.17
N ASP A 49 12.80 6.66 9.97
CA ASP A 49 13.06 6.07 8.66
C ASP A 49 12.62 4.59 8.56
N GLY A 50 12.05 4.07 9.68
CA GLY A 50 11.65 2.66 9.75
C GLY A 50 12.84 1.69 9.83
N VAL A 51 14.06 2.18 10.02
CA VAL A 51 15.27 1.34 10.10
C VAL A 51 15.70 1.14 11.56
N LEU A 52 15.93 -0.11 11.95
CA LEU A 52 16.44 -0.45 13.28
C LEU A 52 17.95 -0.17 13.38
N GLY A 53 18.32 1.11 13.23
CA GLY A 53 19.70 1.57 13.30
C GLY A 53 20.29 1.61 14.72
N PRO A 54 21.59 1.95 14.88
CA PRO A 54 22.25 1.98 16.19
C PRO A 54 21.58 2.91 17.21
N ARG A 55 21.09 4.08 16.76
CA ARG A 55 20.39 5.04 17.62
C ARG A 55 19.02 4.52 18.06
N THR A 56 18.27 3.93 17.13
CA THR A 56 16.98 3.29 17.43
C THR A 56 17.13 2.17 18.43
N LYS A 57 18.15 1.31 18.25
CA LYS A 57 18.48 0.23 19.21
C LYS A 57 18.86 0.78 20.60
N ALA A 58 19.61 1.86 20.66
CA ALA A 58 19.99 2.50 21.92
C ALA A 58 18.76 3.07 22.64
N ALA A 59 17.89 3.77 21.93
CA ALA A 59 16.64 4.33 22.46
C ALA A 59 15.70 3.22 22.96
N LEU A 60 15.58 2.11 22.20
CA LEU A 60 14.80 0.94 22.64
C LEU A 60 15.36 0.34 23.93
N ARG A 61 16.68 0.13 24.05
CA ARG A 61 17.29 -0.37 25.30
C ARG A 61 17.01 0.54 26.48
N GLN A 62 17.10 1.87 26.27
CA GLN A 62 16.82 2.83 27.32
C GLN A 62 15.34 2.75 27.74
N TYR A 63 14.41 2.67 26.78
CA TYR A 63 12.99 2.48 27.06
C TYR A 63 12.73 1.18 27.82
N GLN A 64 13.28 0.06 27.34
CA GLN A 64 13.13 -1.25 27.94
C GLN A 64 13.61 -1.27 29.41
N ALA A 65 14.78 -0.65 29.67
CA ALA A 65 15.32 -0.55 31.04
C ALA A 65 14.39 0.29 31.95
N GLN A 66 13.84 1.39 31.48
CA GLN A 66 12.93 2.27 32.22
C GLN A 66 11.59 1.60 32.55
N HIS A 67 11.17 0.65 31.72
CA HIS A 67 9.88 -0.03 31.86
C HIS A 67 9.98 -1.47 32.36
N GLY A 68 11.16 -1.89 32.85
CA GLY A 68 11.36 -3.24 33.39
C GLY A 68 11.22 -4.37 32.35
N LEU A 69 11.44 -4.06 31.07
CA LEU A 69 11.39 -5.03 30.00
C LEU A 69 12.79 -5.65 29.74
N PRO A 70 12.86 -6.82 29.09
CA PRO A 70 14.13 -7.38 28.64
C PRO A 70 14.88 -6.38 27.75
N VAL A 71 16.14 -6.03 28.09
CA VAL A 71 16.91 -4.99 27.39
C VAL A 71 17.59 -5.58 26.16
N THR A 72 16.80 -5.85 25.14
CA THR A 72 17.22 -6.47 23.87
C THR A 72 17.69 -5.45 22.82
N GLY A 73 17.11 -4.25 22.85
CA GLY A 73 17.32 -3.22 21.81
C GLY A 73 16.61 -3.53 20.49
N VAL A 74 15.65 -4.46 20.51
CA VAL A 74 14.76 -4.75 19.38
C VAL A 74 13.32 -4.48 19.78
N LEU A 75 12.47 -4.29 18.78
CA LEU A 75 11.03 -4.09 18.98
C LEU A 75 10.36 -5.48 19.07
N ASP A 76 10.64 -6.22 20.14
CA ASP A 76 9.95 -7.47 20.44
C ASP A 76 8.50 -7.23 20.87
N ASP A 77 7.70 -8.31 21.00
CA ASP A 77 6.28 -8.19 21.31
C ASP A 77 6.01 -7.51 22.65
N ALA A 78 6.82 -7.76 23.65
CA ALA A 78 6.69 -7.11 24.96
C ALA A 78 6.96 -5.61 24.87
N THR A 79 8.03 -5.22 24.17
CA THR A 79 8.40 -3.82 23.95
C THR A 79 7.35 -3.12 23.10
N ARG A 80 6.87 -3.77 22.04
CA ARG A 80 5.84 -3.23 21.16
C ARG A 80 4.54 -2.97 21.91
N THR A 81 4.07 -3.94 22.70
CA THR A 81 2.83 -3.81 23.48
C THR A 81 2.93 -2.70 24.53
N SER A 82 4.11 -2.50 25.12
CA SER A 82 4.35 -1.45 26.11
C SER A 82 4.52 -0.07 25.50
N LEU A 83 5.24 0.04 24.38
CA LEU A 83 5.64 1.30 23.77
C LEU A 83 4.55 1.90 22.88
N LEU A 84 3.85 1.05 22.12
CA LEU A 84 2.81 1.48 21.19
C LEU A 84 1.43 1.30 21.83
N PRO A 85 0.51 2.27 21.67
CA PRO A 85 -0.87 2.06 22.12
C PRO A 85 -1.44 0.82 21.44
N PRO A 86 -2.42 0.14 22.03
CA PRO A 86 -3.06 -1.01 21.41
C PRO A 86 -3.79 -0.53 20.15
N GLU A 87 -3.06 -0.49 19.05
CA GLU A 87 -3.63 -0.29 17.72
C GLU A 87 -4.18 -1.63 17.27
N PHE A 88 -5.49 -1.69 17.18
CA PHE A 88 -6.30 -2.82 16.74
C PHE A 88 -6.08 -4.13 17.52
N PRO A 89 -7.14 -4.78 17.99
CA PRO A 89 -7.04 -6.08 18.64
C PRO A 89 -6.36 -7.04 17.65
N GLN A 90 -5.07 -7.35 17.91
CA GLN A 90 -4.43 -8.44 17.22
C GLN A 90 -5.24 -9.69 17.54
N ARG A 91 -5.80 -10.28 16.52
CA ARG A 91 -6.40 -11.61 16.60
C ARG A 91 -5.30 -12.56 17.07
N ALA A 92 -5.22 -12.73 18.39
CA ALA A 92 -4.32 -13.69 19.00
C ALA A 92 -4.61 -15.06 18.37
N ALA A 93 -3.57 -15.67 17.80
CA ALA A 93 -3.57 -17.09 17.52
C ALA A 93 -3.58 -17.86 18.85
N ALA A 94 -4.74 -17.95 19.46
CA ALA A 94 -5.01 -18.85 20.57
C ALA A 94 -6.41 -19.41 20.34
N GLY A 95 -6.48 -20.74 20.24
CA GLY A 95 -7.74 -21.46 20.12
C GLY A 95 -8.70 -21.07 21.24
N ALA A 96 -9.63 -20.22 20.92
CA ALA A 96 -10.81 -19.94 21.70
C ALA A 96 -11.97 -19.70 20.73
N GLN A 97 -13.02 -20.44 20.95
CA GLN A 97 -14.30 -20.41 20.29
C GLN A 97 -14.69 -18.99 19.86
N GLU A 98 -14.97 -18.83 18.58
CA GLU A 98 -15.52 -17.62 18.01
C GLU A 98 -16.79 -17.23 18.78
N PRO A 99 -16.87 -15.99 19.35
CA PRO A 99 -18.18 -15.44 19.63
C PRO A 99 -18.87 -15.33 18.28
N GLN A 100 -19.96 -16.06 18.08
CA GLN A 100 -20.83 -15.87 16.93
C GLN A 100 -21.32 -14.42 16.98
N MET A 101 -20.57 -13.51 16.35
CA MET A 101 -21.12 -12.23 15.96
C MET A 101 -22.25 -12.55 15.00
N LYS A 102 -23.46 -12.19 15.44
CA LYS A 102 -24.66 -12.24 14.63
C LYS A 102 -24.40 -11.33 13.43
N VAL A 103 -23.84 -11.91 12.36
CA VAL A 103 -23.70 -11.26 11.06
C VAL A 103 -25.11 -10.89 10.64
N PRO A 104 -25.42 -9.61 10.33
CA PRO A 104 -26.68 -9.26 9.70
C PRO A 104 -26.85 -10.14 8.45
N PRO A 105 -28.09 -10.51 8.07
CA PRO A 105 -28.28 -11.47 6.99
C PRO A 105 -27.49 -11.07 5.74
N ALA A 106 -26.68 -11.98 5.24
CA ALA A 106 -25.83 -11.83 4.08
C ALA A 106 -26.66 -11.83 2.77
N GLU A 107 -27.62 -10.90 2.63
CA GLU A 107 -28.51 -10.90 1.47
C GLU A 107 -28.13 -9.97 0.32
N THR A 108 -26.98 -9.23 0.38
CA THR A 108 -26.72 -8.24 -0.70
C THR A 108 -25.31 -8.23 -1.27
N GLN A 109 -24.40 -9.17 -0.95
CA GLN A 109 -22.98 -8.99 -1.29
C GLN A 109 -22.34 -10.05 -2.21
N ALA A 110 -22.97 -11.17 -2.49
CA ALA A 110 -22.49 -12.15 -3.47
C ALA A 110 -22.44 -11.64 -4.93
N PRO A 111 -23.24 -10.65 -5.36
CA PRO A 111 -23.23 -10.16 -6.75
C PRO A 111 -21.94 -9.42 -7.16
N GLN A 112 -21.10 -8.99 -6.21
CA GLN A 112 -19.94 -8.15 -6.54
C GLN A 112 -18.74 -8.90 -7.09
N LEU A 113 -18.69 -10.22 -7.00
CA LEU A 113 -17.56 -11.02 -7.50
C LEU A 113 -17.54 -11.18 -9.03
N GLN A 114 -18.66 -10.88 -9.69
CA GLN A 114 -18.82 -10.96 -11.14
C GLN A 114 -19.37 -9.65 -11.71
N ALA A 115 -18.89 -9.27 -12.90
CA ALA A 115 -19.41 -8.10 -13.61
C ALA A 115 -20.69 -8.44 -14.39
N PRO A 116 -21.71 -7.53 -14.40
CA PRO A 116 -21.77 -6.27 -13.64
C PRO A 116 -22.09 -6.50 -12.16
N PRO A 117 -21.53 -5.71 -11.23
CA PRO A 117 -21.69 -5.95 -9.78
C PRO A 117 -23.12 -5.71 -9.26
N GLY A 118 -24.02 -5.29 -10.08
CA GLY A 118 -25.41 -5.04 -9.68
C GLY A 118 -25.63 -3.80 -8.79
N GLY A 119 -26.84 -3.62 -8.30
CA GLY A 119 -27.21 -2.53 -7.39
C GLY A 119 -26.99 -1.13 -7.97
N ALA A 120 -26.42 -0.24 -7.14
CA ALA A 120 -26.15 1.15 -7.52
C ALA A 120 -24.93 1.34 -8.42
N PHE A 121 -24.08 0.30 -8.58
CA PHE A 121 -22.87 0.40 -9.37
C PHE A 121 -23.15 0.67 -10.85
N ARG A 122 -22.35 1.56 -11.45
CA ARG A 122 -22.38 1.92 -12.86
C ARG A 122 -20.99 1.79 -13.44
N LYS A 123 -20.91 1.38 -14.71
CA LYS A 123 -19.66 1.34 -15.45
C LYS A 123 -19.08 2.75 -15.58
N VAL A 124 -17.81 2.94 -15.21
CA VAL A 124 -17.19 4.28 -15.17
C VAL A 124 -17.20 4.95 -16.53
N SER A 125 -17.01 4.22 -17.62
CA SER A 125 -17.06 4.74 -18.99
C SER A 125 -18.44 5.29 -19.39
N THR A 126 -19.49 4.96 -18.66
CA THR A 126 -20.84 5.56 -18.89
C THR A 126 -21.05 6.87 -18.13
N LEU A 127 -20.20 7.17 -17.15
CA LEU A 127 -20.27 8.38 -16.33
C LEU A 127 -19.32 9.47 -16.83
N VAL A 128 -18.16 9.09 -17.36
CA VAL A 128 -17.11 9.97 -17.89
C VAL A 128 -16.53 9.38 -19.16
N GLN A 129 -15.95 10.22 -20.03
CA GLN A 129 -15.31 9.78 -21.26
C GLN A 129 -13.97 9.08 -20.96
N LEU A 130 -14.04 7.79 -20.65
CA LEU A 130 -12.90 6.92 -20.38
C LEU A 130 -13.08 5.60 -21.16
N PRO A 131 -11.97 4.88 -21.42
CA PRO A 131 -12.06 3.55 -22.03
C PRO A 131 -12.90 2.59 -21.20
N ASP A 132 -13.55 1.63 -21.85
CA ASP A 132 -14.30 0.56 -21.17
C ASP A 132 -13.42 -0.38 -20.37
N PHE A 133 -12.19 -0.54 -20.81
CA PHE A 133 -11.19 -1.41 -20.19
C PHE A 133 -9.84 -0.70 -20.11
N PHE A 134 -9.22 -0.73 -18.95
CA PHE A 134 -7.89 -0.18 -18.69
C PHE A 134 -6.88 -1.32 -18.63
N PRO A 135 -5.89 -1.38 -19.55
CA PRO A 135 -4.79 -2.33 -19.42
C PRO A 135 -4.10 -2.19 -18.06
N GLY A 136 -3.86 -3.32 -17.39
CA GLY A 136 -3.28 -3.34 -16.04
C GLY A 136 -4.25 -3.03 -14.91
N LEU A 137 -5.54 -2.73 -15.20
CA LEU A 137 -6.53 -2.40 -14.17
C LEU A 137 -7.86 -3.13 -14.36
N GLY A 138 -8.39 -3.18 -15.59
CA GLY A 138 -9.65 -3.84 -15.90
C GLY A 138 -10.79 -2.90 -16.26
N THR A 139 -12.02 -3.42 -16.25
CA THR A 139 -13.27 -2.67 -16.42
C THR A 139 -13.74 -2.15 -15.06
N LEU A 140 -13.97 -0.85 -14.95
CA LEU A 140 -14.29 -0.19 -13.68
C LEU A 140 -15.79 0.04 -13.50
N TYR A 141 -16.28 -0.24 -12.31
CA TYR A 141 -17.62 0.10 -11.83
C TYR A 141 -17.55 0.88 -10.53
N VAL A 142 -18.45 1.84 -10.31
CA VAL A 142 -18.53 2.66 -9.08
C VAL A 142 -19.99 2.97 -8.76
N ASP A 143 -20.33 3.07 -7.48
CA ASP A 143 -21.56 3.75 -7.08
C ASP A 143 -21.34 5.27 -7.21
N PRO A 144 -22.11 5.98 -8.04
CA PRO A 144 -21.95 7.43 -8.21
C PRO A 144 -22.04 8.23 -6.92
N LYS A 145 -22.72 7.70 -5.89
CA LYS A 145 -22.84 8.35 -4.57
C LYS A 145 -21.55 8.30 -3.76
N SER A 146 -20.64 7.36 -4.05
CA SER A 146 -19.35 7.22 -3.35
C SER A 146 -18.23 8.06 -3.97
N LEU A 147 -18.51 8.79 -5.05
CA LEU A 147 -17.50 9.62 -5.71
C LEU A 147 -17.03 10.78 -4.82
N PRO A 148 -15.77 11.20 -4.89
CA PRO A 148 -14.70 10.61 -5.69
C PRO A 148 -13.99 9.41 -5.03
N THR A 149 -14.29 9.11 -3.76
CA THR A 149 -13.51 8.17 -2.94
C THR A 149 -13.63 6.72 -3.41
N GLY A 150 -14.80 6.28 -3.87
CA GLY A 150 -15.06 4.88 -4.23
C GLY A 150 -15.72 4.08 -3.10
N PRO A 151 -15.72 2.75 -3.13
CA PRO A 151 -14.83 1.90 -3.94
C PRO A 151 -15.18 1.87 -5.43
N PHE A 152 -14.14 1.79 -6.25
CA PHE A 152 -14.25 1.38 -7.64
C PHE A 152 -13.94 -0.11 -7.71
N LEU A 153 -14.81 -0.89 -8.28
CA LEU A 153 -14.61 -2.33 -8.49
C LEU A 153 -14.07 -2.57 -9.89
N ALA A 154 -12.94 -3.26 -9.99
CA ALA A 154 -12.29 -3.58 -11.25
C ALA A 154 -12.47 -5.05 -11.61
N TYR A 155 -12.76 -5.32 -12.89
CA TYR A 155 -13.02 -6.66 -13.40
C TYR A 155 -12.16 -6.95 -14.62
N ASP A 156 -11.69 -8.20 -14.73
CA ASP A 156 -11.02 -8.69 -15.94
C ASP A 156 -12.00 -8.78 -17.13
N ARG A 157 -11.50 -9.24 -18.29
CA ARG A 157 -12.35 -9.41 -19.49
C ARG A 157 -13.34 -10.57 -19.37
N GLN A 158 -13.12 -11.48 -18.43
CA GLN A 158 -14.02 -12.57 -18.11
C GLN A 158 -15.09 -12.17 -17.09
N GLY A 159 -15.01 -10.96 -16.58
CA GLY A 159 -15.93 -10.43 -15.58
C GLY A 159 -15.62 -10.84 -14.15
N ASN A 160 -14.44 -11.38 -13.86
CA ASN A 160 -14.04 -11.69 -12.49
C ASN A 160 -13.51 -10.43 -11.80
N LEU A 161 -13.87 -10.25 -10.53
CA LEU A 161 -13.37 -9.16 -9.71
C LEU A 161 -11.86 -9.32 -9.48
N VAL A 162 -11.08 -8.29 -9.84
CA VAL A 162 -9.61 -8.30 -9.69
C VAL A 162 -9.11 -7.32 -8.65
N SER A 163 -9.81 -6.19 -8.41
CA SER A 163 -9.42 -5.24 -7.36
C SER A 163 -10.59 -4.36 -6.90
N SER A 164 -10.39 -3.74 -5.72
CA SER A 164 -11.14 -2.57 -5.24
C SER A 164 -10.20 -1.39 -5.11
N ILE A 165 -10.62 -0.20 -5.58
CA ILE A 165 -9.79 0.98 -5.64
C ILE A 165 -10.47 2.11 -4.88
N TYR A 166 -9.69 2.82 -4.05
CA TYR A 166 -10.11 4.05 -3.40
C TYR A 166 -9.24 5.19 -3.86
N MET A 167 -9.84 6.37 -4.02
CA MET A 167 -9.15 7.61 -4.36
C MET A 167 -9.21 8.56 -3.15
N LEU A 168 -8.07 8.91 -2.60
CA LEU A 168 -7.98 9.83 -1.46
C LEU A 168 -7.41 11.17 -1.91
N PRO A 169 -8.26 12.22 -2.05
CA PRO A 169 -7.81 13.53 -2.48
C PRO A 169 -6.75 14.10 -1.53
N LEU A 170 -5.69 14.67 -2.09
CA LEU A 170 -4.58 15.21 -1.31
C LEU A 170 -5.03 16.33 -0.37
N LYS A 171 -6.01 17.15 -0.81
CA LYS A 171 -6.65 18.19 0.00
C LYS A 171 -7.33 17.64 1.26
N ASP A 172 -7.96 16.46 1.14
CA ASP A 172 -8.65 15.81 2.26
C ASP A 172 -7.62 15.26 3.26
N LEU A 173 -6.54 14.64 2.79
CA LEU A 173 -5.43 14.20 3.63
C LEU A 173 -4.73 15.38 4.30
N GLY A 174 -4.49 16.47 3.56
CA GLY A 174 -3.88 17.68 4.09
C GLY A 174 -4.75 18.40 5.14
N SER A 175 -6.07 18.25 5.09
CA SER A 175 -7.02 18.73 6.11
C SER A 175 -7.22 17.76 7.27
N HIS A 176 -6.46 16.67 7.34
CA HIS A 176 -6.57 15.60 8.35
C HIS A 176 -7.96 14.92 8.36
N LYS A 177 -8.64 14.87 7.22
CA LYS A 177 -9.92 14.17 7.08
C LYS A 177 -9.70 12.67 7.27
N SER A 178 -10.52 12.06 8.11
CA SER A 178 -10.54 10.62 8.33
C SER A 178 -11.51 9.93 7.38
N PHE A 179 -11.18 8.71 6.99
CA PHE A 179 -12.02 7.84 6.18
C PHE A 179 -12.27 6.55 6.96
N HIS A 180 -13.53 6.29 7.30
CA HIS A 180 -13.93 5.14 8.11
C HIS A 180 -14.96 4.31 7.35
N ASP A 181 -15.07 3.03 7.71
CA ASP A 181 -16.10 2.11 7.23
C ASP A 181 -16.24 2.08 5.69
N LEU A 182 -15.11 2.22 4.98
CA LEU A 182 -15.12 2.13 3.53
C LEU A 182 -15.52 0.70 3.12
N PRO A 183 -16.57 0.55 2.28
CA PRO A 183 -17.03 -0.77 1.88
C PRO A 183 -15.96 -1.52 1.08
N ILE A 184 -15.74 -2.79 1.39
CA ILE A 184 -14.84 -3.67 0.64
C ILE A 184 -15.62 -4.81 0.00
N ALA A 185 -15.11 -5.34 -1.12
CA ALA A 185 -15.62 -6.59 -1.66
C ALA A 185 -15.22 -7.77 -0.75
N HIS A 186 -16.12 -8.76 -0.63
CA HIS A 186 -15.86 -9.97 0.17
C HIS A 186 -14.95 -10.95 -0.60
N ALA A 187 -13.70 -10.54 -0.82
CA ALA A 187 -12.67 -11.35 -1.45
C ALA A 187 -11.37 -11.26 -0.64
N ALA A 188 -10.57 -12.32 -0.66
CA ALA A 188 -9.27 -12.31 0.00
C ALA A 188 -8.30 -11.37 -0.70
N VAL A 189 -7.79 -10.37 0.01
CA VAL A 189 -6.78 -9.44 -0.52
C VAL A 189 -5.45 -10.17 -0.64
N ASN A 190 -4.86 -10.13 -1.84
CA ASN A 190 -3.54 -10.69 -2.12
C ASN A 190 -2.44 -9.68 -1.77
N HIS A 191 -2.54 -8.46 -2.29
CA HIS A 191 -1.60 -7.36 -2.02
C HIS A 191 -2.28 -6.00 -2.17
N VAL A 192 -1.58 -4.95 -1.76
CA VAL A 192 -2.08 -3.56 -1.82
C VAL A 192 -1.05 -2.68 -2.49
N ASP A 193 -1.48 -1.88 -3.46
CA ASP A 193 -0.69 -0.81 -4.05
C ASP A 193 -1.20 0.55 -3.59
N ILE A 194 -0.27 1.45 -3.32
CA ILE A 194 -0.59 2.85 -3.00
C ILE A 194 0.29 3.73 -3.89
N TYR A 195 -0.33 4.54 -4.75
CA TYR A 195 0.41 5.43 -5.65
C TYR A 195 -0.29 6.76 -5.85
N TYR A 196 0.53 7.80 -6.08
CA TYR A 196 0.08 9.15 -6.35
C TYR A 196 -0.39 9.30 -7.79
N ASN A 197 -1.44 10.10 -7.99
CA ASN A 197 -1.94 10.52 -9.29
C ASN A 197 -2.18 12.04 -9.29
N GLU A 198 -1.70 12.73 -10.32
CA GLU A 198 -1.86 14.19 -10.44
C GLU A 198 -3.29 14.63 -10.80
N GLY A 199 -4.11 13.69 -11.18
CA GLY A 199 -5.49 13.87 -11.63
C GLY A 199 -5.72 13.22 -12.99
N HIS A 200 -6.98 12.85 -13.23
CA HIS A 200 -7.42 12.24 -14.50
C HIS A 200 -8.87 12.63 -14.80
N PRO A 201 -9.40 12.36 -16.01
CA PRO A 201 -10.80 12.64 -16.34
C PRO A 201 -11.75 12.03 -15.29
N GLY A 202 -12.66 12.85 -14.76
CA GLY A 202 -13.58 12.49 -13.68
C GLY A 202 -13.10 12.81 -12.27
N VAL A 203 -11.77 12.85 -12.01
CA VAL A 203 -11.17 13.28 -10.75
C VAL A 203 -9.93 14.15 -11.03
N PRO A 204 -10.13 15.46 -11.32
CA PRO A 204 -9.05 16.34 -11.74
C PRO A 204 -8.08 16.74 -10.60
N ASP A 205 -8.50 16.62 -9.36
CA ASP A 205 -7.66 16.96 -8.20
C ASP A 205 -6.58 15.90 -7.97
N PRO A 206 -5.36 16.28 -7.51
CA PRO A 206 -4.32 15.33 -7.09
C PRO A 206 -4.81 14.43 -5.95
N HIS A 207 -4.52 13.14 -6.07
CA HIS A 207 -5.00 12.14 -5.12
C HIS A 207 -4.10 10.90 -5.06
N TYR A 208 -4.23 10.11 -4.00
CA TYR A 208 -3.67 8.76 -3.92
C TYR A 208 -4.69 7.72 -4.31
N HIS A 209 -4.26 6.75 -5.10
CA HIS A 209 -4.97 5.49 -5.29
C HIS A 209 -4.52 4.49 -4.23
N ILE A 210 -5.47 3.83 -3.57
CA ILE A 210 -5.26 2.65 -2.75
C ILE A 210 -5.96 1.51 -3.45
N VAL A 211 -5.21 0.54 -3.93
CA VAL A 211 -5.71 -0.59 -4.72
C VAL A 211 -5.53 -1.87 -3.93
N LEU A 212 -6.64 -2.49 -3.55
CA LEU A 212 -6.65 -3.80 -2.92
C LEU A 212 -6.82 -4.85 -4.02
N TRP A 213 -5.75 -5.58 -4.29
CA TRP A 213 -5.74 -6.63 -5.31
C TRP A 213 -6.20 -7.97 -4.76
N TYR A 214 -7.06 -8.65 -5.51
CA TYR A 214 -7.56 -10.01 -5.20
C TYR A 214 -6.85 -11.10 -6.02
N ILE A 215 -6.01 -10.70 -6.97
CA ILE A 215 -5.19 -11.56 -7.82
C ILE A 215 -3.71 -11.33 -7.54
N SER A 216 -2.82 -12.22 -8.01
CA SER A 216 -1.38 -12.08 -7.79
C SER A 216 -0.76 -10.98 -8.64
N PRO A 217 0.44 -10.45 -8.29
CA PRO A 217 1.15 -9.46 -9.10
C PRO A 217 1.39 -9.91 -10.54
N GLU A 218 1.66 -11.19 -10.76
CA GLU A 218 1.85 -11.77 -12.10
C GLU A 218 0.55 -11.72 -12.91
N ALA A 219 -0.58 -12.03 -12.28
CA ALA A 219 -1.90 -11.95 -12.90
C ALA A 219 -2.28 -10.49 -13.18
N THR A 220 -1.94 -9.55 -12.30
CA THR A 220 -2.12 -8.10 -12.52
C THR A 220 -1.36 -7.64 -13.76
N ALA A 221 -0.10 -8.03 -13.91
CA ALA A 221 0.72 -7.70 -15.08
C ALA A 221 0.17 -8.29 -16.40
N ALA A 222 -0.63 -9.34 -16.31
CA ALA A 222 -1.28 -10.00 -17.45
C ALA A 222 -2.62 -9.37 -17.87
N LEU A 223 -3.17 -8.42 -17.12
CA LEU A 223 -4.41 -7.69 -17.47
C LEU A 223 -4.19 -6.80 -18.70
N LYS A 224 -4.67 -7.26 -19.86
CA LYS A 224 -4.50 -6.58 -21.16
C LYS A 224 -5.84 -6.32 -21.85
#